data_a5112bb0cca11f320e8b5f261d0c50d0
#
_entry.id   a5112bb0cca11f320e8b5f261d0c50d0
#
_cell.length_a   1.000
_cell.length_b   1.000
_cell.length_c   1.000
_cell.angle_alpha   90.00
_cell.angle_beta   90.00
_cell.angle_gamma   90.00
#
_symmetry.space_group_name_H-M   'P 1'
#
loop_
_entity.id
_entity.type
_entity.pdbx_description
1 polymer ?
#
loop_
_entity_poly.entity_id
_entity_poly.type
_entity_poly.pdbx_seq_one_letter_code
_entity_poly.pdbx_strand_id
1 'polypeptide(L)'
;MKLKATLQWLWLNLKFLAGAFCLTGFLIWLFPSAMLDLYAKWATLMQAAGAKNIAELATQADMFEHILSINALTTIIFFAIGLVLQSPITMSFVGIFYALVSFLAPFAIGRSFGVNDWLLVGSEAFTLLLSASLSSAFAGELFGVRATMSEIWAYWKTSWSKFMPKPVENWKTILRGWTPALSIGAIILAGLLIFVAWFETYGY
;
A
#
# COMPACT_ATOMS: atom_id res chain seq x y z
N MET A 1 -22.84 -3.09 -7.97
CA MET A 1 -22.74 -2.13 -6.85
C MET A 1 -21.37 -2.18 -6.18
N LYS A 2 -20.84 -3.35 -5.80
CA LYS A 2 -19.52 -3.50 -5.13
C LYS A 2 -18.34 -2.96 -5.94
N LEU A 3 -18.27 -3.29 -7.24
CA LEU A 3 -17.22 -2.79 -8.11
C LEU A 3 -17.18 -1.25 -8.16
N LYS A 4 -18.34 -0.58 -8.23
CA LYS A 4 -18.41 0.88 -8.24
C LYS A 4 -17.85 1.47 -6.93
N ALA A 5 -18.22 0.89 -5.79
CA ALA A 5 -17.69 1.31 -4.49
C ALA A 5 -16.17 1.13 -4.43
N THR A 6 -15.66 -0.05 -4.82
CA THR A 6 -14.21 -0.30 -4.88
C THR A 6 -13.48 0.69 -5.77
N LEU A 7 -14.03 1.01 -6.96
CA LEU A 7 -13.44 1.98 -7.88
C LEU A 7 -13.43 3.41 -7.30
N GLN A 8 -14.44 3.80 -6.54
CA GLN A 8 -14.45 5.11 -5.86
C GLN A 8 -13.36 5.21 -4.81
N TRP A 9 -13.17 4.16 -3.99
CA TRP A 9 -12.09 4.10 -3.02
C TRP A 9 -10.71 4.00 -3.69
N LEU A 10 -10.60 3.22 -4.77
CA LEU A 10 -9.38 3.13 -5.57
C LEU A 10 -8.97 4.51 -6.10
N TRP A 11 -9.93 5.26 -6.64
CA TRP A 11 -9.67 6.61 -7.17
C TRP A 11 -9.26 7.60 -6.07
N LEU A 12 -9.91 7.53 -4.91
CA LEU A 12 -9.53 8.37 -3.77
C LEU A 12 -8.10 8.03 -3.32
N ASN A 13 -7.81 6.77 -3.07
CA ASN A 13 -6.50 6.30 -2.63
C ASN A 13 -5.39 6.60 -3.64
N LEU A 14 -5.68 6.46 -4.94
CA LEU A 14 -4.74 6.80 -6.02
C LEU A 14 -4.38 8.29 -5.99
N LYS A 15 -5.33 9.19 -5.75
CA LYS A 15 -5.05 10.63 -5.64
C LYS A 15 -4.09 10.93 -4.50
N PHE A 16 -4.27 10.28 -3.35
CA PHE A 16 -3.38 10.47 -2.20
C PHE A 16 -1.99 9.88 -2.44
N LEU A 17 -1.91 8.68 -3.03
CA LEU A 17 -0.65 8.07 -3.42
C LEU A 17 0.10 8.94 -4.43
N ALA A 18 -0.54 9.30 -5.54
CA ALA A 18 0.08 10.08 -6.60
C ALA A 18 0.44 11.51 -6.12
N GLY A 19 -0.44 12.16 -5.37
CA GLY A 19 -0.18 13.48 -4.81
C GLY A 19 1.04 13.49 -3.89
N ALA A 20 1.13 12.51 -2.99
CA ALA A 20 2.27 12.37 -2.08
C ALA A 20 3.56 11.99 -2.84
N PHE A 21 3.47 11.12 -3.84
CA PHE A 21 4.60 10.77 -4.71
C PHE A 21 5.15 12.00 -5.45
N CYS A 22 4.28 12.77 -6.10
CA CYS A 22 4.68 13.98 -6.83
C CYS A 22 5.24 15.06 -5.90
N LEU A 23 4.60 15.28 -4.74
CA LEU A 23 5.08 16.25 -3.75
C LEU A 23 6.46 15.88 -3.23
N THR A 24 6.67 14.61 -2.89
CA THR A 24 7.96 14.11 -2.42
C THR A 24 9.03 14.22 -3.51
N GLY A 25 8.70 13.85 -4.75
CA GLY A 25 9.61 14.02 -5.89
C GLY A 25 10.02 15.49 -6.10
N PHE A 26 9.06 16.41 -5.94
CA PHE A 26 9.33 17.85 -6.00
C PHE A 26 10.24 18.31 -4.85
N LEU A 27 10.02 17.82 -3.62
CA LEU A 27 10.88 18.14 -2.48
C LEU A 27 12.30 17.59 -2.65
N ILE A 28 12.45 16.38 -3.22
CA ILE A 28 13.76 15.81 -3.56
C ILE A 28 14.49 16.70 -4.58
N TRP A 29 13.77 17.18 -5.57
CA TRP A 29 14.35 18.09 -6.57
C TRP A 29 14.80 19.41 -5.97
N LEU A 30 14.02 19.99 -5.01
CA LEU A 30 14.36 21.26 -4.35
C LEU A 30 15.48 21.11 -3.30
N PHE A 31 15.49 20.00 -2.56
CA PHE A 31 16.35 19.79 -1.38
C PHE A 31 17.05 18.42 -1.41
N PRO A 32 17.85 18.11 -2.44
CA PRO A 32 18.37 16.76 -2.65
C PRO A 32 19.22 16.24 -1.48
N SER A 33 20.10 17.09 -0.91
CA SER A 33 20.97 16.69 0.21
C SER A 33 20.19 16.35 1.47
N ALA A 34 19.22 17.18 1.85
CA ALA A 34 18.38 16.93 3.03
C ALA A 34 17.55 15.64 2.89
N MET A 35 17.07 15.37 1.68
CA MET A 35 16.29 14.16 1.40
C MET A 35 17.16 12.91 1.36
N LEU A 36 18.41 13.00 0.88
CA LEU A 36 19.41 11.93 0.97
C LEU A 36 19.74 11.58 2.43
N ASP A 37 19.92 12.58 3.30
CA ASP A 37 20.16 12.37 4.73
C ASP A 37 18.96 11.68 5.40
N LEU A 38 17.74 12.07 5.04
CA LEU A 38 16.51 11.44 5.52
C LEU A 38 16.43 9.98 5.07
N TYR A 39 16.73 9.70 3.81
CA TYR A 39 16.75 8.36 3.25
C TYR A 39 17.77 7.47 3.95
N ALA A 40 19.00 7.97 4.18
CA ALA A 40 20.06 7.23 4.88
C ALA A 40 19.65 6.87 6.32
N LYS A 41 19.04 7.81 7.05
CA LYS A 41 18.51 7.56 8.41
C LYS A 41 17.40 6.52 8.39
N TRP A 42 16.49 6.58 7.41
CA TRP A 42 15.44 5.61 7.26
C TRP A 42 15.99 4.21 6.94
N ALA A 43 16.96 4.09 6.00
CA ALA A 43 17.61 2.82 5.67
C ALA A 43 18.29 2.20 6.91
N THR A 44 18.95 3.01 7.74
CA THR A 44 19.57 2.57 9.00
C THR A 44 18.52 2.03 9.98
N LEU A 45 17.36 2.70 10.09
CA LEU A 45 16.25 2.24 10.94
C LEU A 45 15.67 0.91 10.46
N MET A 46 15.51 0.74 9.14
CA MET A 46 15.00 -0.52 8.57
C MET A 46 15.98 -1.68 8.81
N GLN A 47 17.29 -1.46 8.68
CA GLN A 47 18.30 -2.46 9.03
C GLN A 47 18.26 -2.81 10.52
N ALA A 48 18.14 -1.83 11.40
CA ALA A 48 18.00 -2.05 12.84
C ALA A 48 16.70 -2.80 13.20
N ALA A 49 15.64 -2.64 12.41
CA ALA A 49 14.38 -3.37 12.55
C ALA A 49 14.44 -4.83 12.01
N GLY A 50 15.62 -5.28 11.54
CA GLY A 50 15.84 -6.65 11.10
C GLY A 50 15.53 -6.92 9.63
N ALA A 51 15.46 -5.87 8.79
CA ALA A 51 15.42 -6.05 7.35
C ALA A 51 16.72 -6.75 6.91
N LYS A 52 16.60 -8.02 6.52
CA LYS A 52 17.75 -8.79 6.03
C LYS A 52 18.21 -8.22 4.70
N ASN A 53 19.52 -8.16 4.52
CA ASN A 53 20.09 -7.85 3.22
C ASN A 53 19.76 -9.04 2.29
N ILE A 54 19.14 -8.77 1.14
CA ILE A 54 18.81 -9.81 0.13
C ILE A 54 20.06 -10.58 -0.29
N ALA A 55 21.24 -9.94 -0.24
CA ALA A 55 22.54 -10.60 -0.51
C ALA A 55 22.92 -11.71 0.49
N GLU A 56 22.22 -11.82 1.63
CA GLU A 56 22.47 -12.87 2.64
C GLU A 56 21.61 -14.12 2.43
N LEU A 57 20.71 -14.11 1.44
CA LEU A 57 19.85 -15.25 1.13
C LEU A 57 20.60 -16.24 0.25
N ALA A 58 20.68 -17.51 0.70
CA ALA A 58 21.55 -18.50 0.13
C ALA A 58 21.16 -18.98 -1.28
N THR A 59 19.87 -18.93 -1.62
CA THR A 59 19.35 -19.40 -2.91
C THR A 59 18.27 -18.45 -3.47
N GLN A 60 18.01 -18.53 -4.78
CA GLN A 60 16.89 -17.81 -5.40
C GLN A 60 15.52 -18.24 -4.84
N ALA A 61 15.39 -19.50 -4.44
CA ALA A 61 14.17 -19.99 -3.82
C ALA A 61 13.94 -19.36 -2.44
N ASP A 62 14.99 -19.24 -1.62
CA ASP A 62 14.91 -18.54 -0.32
C ASP A 62 14.58 -17.06 -0.51
N MET A 63 15.13 -16.43 -1.53
CA MET A 63 14.83 -15.03 -1.89
C MET A 63 13.36 -14.88 -2.30
N PHE A 64 12.85 -15.75 -3.16
CA PHE A 64 11.45 -15.73 -3.58
C PHE A 64 10.49 -15.88 -2.39
N GLU A 65 10.72 -16.86 -1.51
CA GLU A 65 9.89 -17.11 -0.33
C GLU A 65 9.93 -15.91 0.62
N HIS A 66 11.10 -15.31 0.85
CA HIS A 66 11.27 -14.15 1.71
C HIS A 66 10.49 -12.94 1.18
N ILE A 67 10.66 -12.62 -0.10
CA ILE A 67 9.98 -11.50 -0.77
C ILE A 67 8.46 -11.71 -0.76
N LEU A 68 8.00 -12.92 -1.10
CA LEU A 68 6.58 -13.25 -1.09
C LEU A 68 5.98 -13.08 0.30
N SER A 69 6.68 -13.54 1.34
CA SER A 69 6.23 -13.45 2.73
C SER A 69 6.12 -12.00 3.21
N ILE A 70 7.11 -11.16 2.92
CA ILE A 70 7.10 -9.73 3.30
C ILE A 70 5.97 -9.00 2.56
N ASN A 71 5.84 -9.21 1.26
CA ASN A 71 4.83 -8.56 0.45
C ASN A 71 3.41 -9.02 0.84
N ALA A 72 3.23 -10.30 1.18
CA ALA A 72 1.97 -10.82 1.69
C ALA A 72 1.62 -10.19 3.05
N LEU A 73 2.56 -10.15 3.99
CA LEU A 73 2.36 -9.53 5.30
C LEU A 73 2.00 -8.04 5.15
N THR A 74 2.74 -7.31 4.34
CA THR A 74 2.48 -5.89 4.05
C THR A 74 1.09 -5.70 3.46
N THR A 75 0.70 -6.53 2.49
CA THR A 75 -0.63 -6.48 1.87
C THR A 75 -1.76 -6.75 2.89
N ILE A 76 -1.57 -7.70 3.81
CA ILE A 76 -2.52 -7.97 4.91
C ILE A 76 -2.63 -6.76 5.85
N ILE A 77 -1.50 -6.14 6.21
CA ILE A 77 -1.49 -4.93 7.04
C ILE A 77 -2.27 -3.80 6.34
N PHE A 78 -2.04 -3.58 5.06
CA PHE A 78 -2.77 -2.56 4.29
C PHE A 78 -4.26 -2.87 4.16
N PHE A 79 -4.62 -4.15 4.04
CA PHE A 79 -6.01 -4.57 4.10
C PHE A 79 -6.63 -4.23 5.47
N ALA A 80 -5.95 -4.55 6.57
CA ALA A 80 -6.41 -4.25 7.92
C ALA A 80 -6.57 -2.74 8.15
N ILE A 81 -5.62 -1.92 7.70
CA ILE A 81 -5.70 -0.45 7.78
C ILE A 81 -6.89 0.07 6.97
N GLY A 82 -7.15 -0.49 5.80
CA GLY A 82 -8.31 -0.14 4.99
C GLY A 82 -9.63 -0.39 5.72
N LEU A 83 -9.72 -1.45 6.53
CA LEU A 83 -10.91 -1.75 7.34
C LEU A 83 -11.23 -0.66 8.37
N VAL A 84 -10.25 0.08 8.85
CA VAL A 84 -10.44 1.23 9.75
C VAL A 84 -10.56 2.56 8.99
N LEU A 85 -10.71 2.53 7.67
CA LEU A 85 -10.89 3.68 6.78
C LEU A 85 -9.76 4.72 6.81
N GLN A 86 -8.55 4.29 7.18
CA GLN A 86 -7.36 5.16 7.16
C GLN A 86 -6.56 5.07 5.86
N SER A 87 -7.07 4.33 4.87
CA SER A 87 -6.34 4.06 3.63
C SER A 87 -5.84 5.30 2.85
N PRO A 88 -6.56 6.44 2.77
CA PRO A 88 -6.03 7.62 2.08
C PRO A 88 -4.73 8.14 2.72
N ILE A 89 -4.67 8.21 4.05
CA ILE A 89 -3.45 8.63 4.76
C ILE A 89 -2.32 7.63 4.52
N THR A 90 -2.63 6.33 4.64
CA THR A 90 -1.66 5.27 4.42
C THR A 90 -1.13 5.27 2.98
N MET A 91 -2.01 5.53 1.99
CA MET A 91 -1.57 5.70 0.60
C MET A 91 -0.67 6.90 0.39
N SER A 92 -0.80 7.97 1.19
CA SER A 92 0.16 9.07 1.18
C SER A 92 1.55 8.62 1.65
N PHE A 93 1.64 7.83 2.72
CA PHE A 93 2.91 7.25 3.16
C PHE A 93 3.53 6.30 2.13
N VAL A 94 2.72 5.49 1.46
CA VAL A 94 3.16 4.64 0.33
C VAL A 94 3.72 5.50 -0.80
N GLY A 95 3.04 6.59 -1.16
CA GLY A 95 3.51 7.52 -2.19
C GLY A 95 4.85 8.17 -1.81
N ILE A 96 5.01 8.61 -0.56
CA ILE A 96 6.28 9.13 -0.05
C ILE A 96 7.38 8.07 -0.15
N PHE A 97 7.11 6.86 0.34
CA PHE A 97 8.07 5.75 0.34
C PHE A 97 8.55 5.44 -1.08
N TYR A 98 7.64 5.22 -2.02
CA TYR A 98 8.02 4.91 -3.40
C TYR A 98 8.70 6.08 -4.10
N ALA A 99 8.38 7.33 -3.77
CA ALA A 99 9.12 8.47 -4.30
C ALA A 99 10.57 8.48 -3.78
N LEU A 100 10.79 8.23 -2.47
CA LEU A 100 12.12 8.13 -1.90
C LEU A 100 12.92 7.01 -2.54
N VAL A 101 12.34 5.82 -2.68
CA VAL A 101 13.00 4.68 -3.34
C VAL A 101 13.31 5.00 -4.80
N SER A 102 12.34 5.49 -5.56
CA SER A 102 12.50 5.71 -7.00
C SER A 102 13.51 6.81 -7.34
N PHE A 103 13.57 7.87 -6.54
CA PHE A 103 14.41 9.02 -6.83
C PHE A 103 15.73 9.05 -6.07
N LEU A 104 15.82 8.43 -4.90
CA LEU A 104 17.03 8.47 -4.07
C LEU A 104 17.83 7.17 -4.08
N ALA A 105 17.20 6.00 -4.17
CA ALA A 105 17.92 4.74 -4.24
C ALA A 105 18.92 4.69 -5.42
N PRO A 106 18.60 5.20 -6.63
CA PRO A 106 19.58 5.25 -7.72
C PRO A 106 20.87 5.97 -7.37
N PHE A 107 20.80 7.05 -6.59
CA PHE A 107 22.01 7.76 -6.12
C PHE A 107 22.79 6.92 -5.10
N ALA A 108 22.09 6.17 -4.24
CA ALA A 108 22.74 5.33 -3.24
C ALA A 108 23.42 4.09 -3.85
N ILE A 109 22.81 3.50 -4.90
CA ILE A 109 23.33 2.29 -5.57
C ILE A 109 24.15 2.59 -6.82
N GLY A 110 24.25 3.86 -7.24
CA GLY A 110 25.07 4.29 -8.37
C GLY A 110 24.54 3.86 -9.75
N ARG A 111 23.28 3.48 -9.88
CA ARG A 111 22.64 3.16 -11.17
C ARG A 111 21.29 3.86 -11.34
N SER A 112 20.92 4.18 -12.57
CA SER A 112 19.58 4.70 -12.89
C SER A 112 18.54 3.59 -12.88
N PHE A 113 17.29 3.94 -12.53
CA PHE A 113 16.15 3.04 -12.67
C PHE A 113 15.89 2.71 -14.13
N GLY A 114 15.84 1.42 -14.44
CA GLY A 114 15.40 0.89 -15.72
C GLY A 114 13.88 0.68 -15.77
N VAL A 115 13.39 0.19 -16.90
CA VAL A 115 11.96 -0.14 -17.09
C VAL A 115 11.50 -1.20 -16.09
N ASN A 116 12.35 -2.18 -15.80
CA ASN A 116 12.03 -3.26 -14.86
C ASN A 116 11.82 -2.73 -13.44
N ASP A 117 12.67 -1.81 -12.98
CA ASP A 117 12.53 -1.18 -11.66
C ASP A 117 11.19 -0.43 -11.53
N TRP A 118 10.79 0.31 -12.58
CA TRP A 118 9.50 1.00 -12.61
C TRP A 118 8.30 0.04 -12.66
N LEU A 119 8.41 -1.08 -13.38
CA LEU A 119 7.37 -2.12 -13.40
C LEU A 119 7.22 -2.77 -12.03
N LEU A 120 8.32 -3.05 -11.34
CA LEU A 120 8.33 -3.60 -10.00
C LEU A 120 7.64 -2.64 -9.02
N VAL A 121 8.14 -1.42 -8.90
CA VAL A 121 7.57 -0.37 -8.02
C VAL A 121 6.09 -0.14 -8.31
N GLY A 122 5.71 -0.09 -9.59
CA GLY A 122 4.32 0.10 -10.00
C GLY A 122 3.41 -1.07 -9.61
N SER A 123 3.87 -2.31 -9.77
CA SER A 123 3.10 -3.51 -9.43
C SER A 123 2.92 -3.68 -7.92
N GLU A 124 3.95 -3.39 -7.12
CA GLU A 124 3.86 -3.36 -5.66
C GLU A 124 2.90 -2.28 -5.18
N ALA A 125 3.07 -1.04 -5.64
CA ALA A 125 2.19 0.07 -5.28
C ALA A 125 0.74 -0.22 -5.66
N PHE A 126 0.50 -0.85 -6.82
CA PHE A 126 -0.82 -1.25 -7.26
C PHE A 126 -1.43 -2.35 -6.37
N THR A 127 -0.64 -3.32 -5.94
CA THR A 127 -1.09 -4.38 -5.03
C THR A 127 -1.56 -3.81 -3.69
N LEU A 128 -0.79 -2.90 -3.10
CA LEU A 128 -1.14 -2.21 -1.86
C LEU A 128 -2.37 -1.30 -2.04
N LEU A 129 -2.44 -0.57 -3.16
CA LEU A 129 -3.55 0.29 -3.52
C LEU A 129 -4.86 -0.51 -3.66
N LEU A 130 -4.81 -1.66 -4.33
CA LEU A 130 -5.97 -2.54 -4.51
C LEU A 130 -6.43 -3.14 -3.18
N SER A 131 -5.50 -3.63 -2.36
CA SER A 131 -5.77 -4.19 -1.04
C SER A 131 -6.47 -3.19 -0.13
N ALA A 132 -5.90 -2.00 0.03
CA ALA A 132 -6.46 -0.93 0.85
C ALA A 132 -7.83 -0.44 0.32
N SER A 133 -8.00 -0.37 -0.99
CA SER A 133 -9.24 0.11 -1.61
C SER A 133 -10.38 -0.90 -1.49
N LEU A 134 -10.09 -2.19 -1.62
CA LEU A 134 -11.06 -3.26 -1.47
C LEU A 134 -11.59 -3.32 -0.04
N SER A 135 -10.69 -3.29 0.94
CA SER A 135 -11.05 -3.31 2.35
C SER A 135 -11.78 -2.04 2.80
N SER A 136 -11.37 -0.86 2.31
CA SER A 136 -12.07 0.40 2.60
C SER A 136 -13.44 0.47 1.96
N ALA A 137 -13.63 -0.09 0.77
CA ALA A 137 -14.95 -0.16 0.13
C ALA A 137 -15.90 -1.06 0.92
N PHE A 138 -15.40 -2.20 1.42
CA PHE A 138 -16.16 -3.06 2.31
C PHE A 138 -16.50 -2.37 3.64
N ALA A 139 -15.51 -1.80 4.31
CA ALA A 139 -15.68 -1.10 5.58
C ALA A 139 -16.58 0.15 5.42
N GLY A 140 -16.43 0.88 4.33
CA GLY A 140 -17.26 2.04 4.00
C GLY A 140 -18.75 1.68 3.92
N GLU A 141 -19.09 0.55 3.29
CA GLU A 141 -20.47 0.06 3.27
C GLU A 141 -20.92 -0.45 4.65
N LEU A 142 -20.01 -1.12 5.39
CA LEU A 142 -20.28 -1.65 6.73
C LEU A 142 -20.57 -0.55 7.75
N PHE A 143 -19.90 0.59 7.64
CA PHE A 143 -20.02 1.73 8.57
C PHE A 143 -20.83 2.91 7.98
N GLY A 144 -21.33 2.79 6.74
CA GLY A 144 -22.11 3.85 6.09
C GLY A 144 -21.25 5.05 5.67
N VAL A 145 -19.96 4.85 5.39
CA VAL A 145 -19.00 5.92 5.01
C VAL A 145 -18.75 5.88 3.51
N ARG A 146 -18.87 7.00 2.82
CA ARG A 146 -18.53 7.12 1.40
C ARG A 146 -17.05 7.48 1.20
N ALA A 147 -16.57 7.24 -0.02
CA ALA A 147 -15.19 7.55 -0.42
C ALA A 147 -14.98 9.07 -0.63
N THR A 148 -15.20 9.87 0.41
CA THR A 148 -14.92 11.31 0.43
C THR A 148 -14.19 11.67 1.72
N MET A 149 -13.24 12.60 1.65
CA MET A 149 -12.48 13.01 2.83
C MET A 149 -13.35 13.62 3.93
N SER A 150 -14.41 14.32 3.57
CA SER A 150 -15.35 14.90 4.54
C SER A 150 -16.06 13.84 5.37
N GLU A 151 -16.52 12.74 4.74
CA GLU A 151 -17.19 11.64 5.45
C GLU A 151 -16.21 10.80 6.24
N ILE A 152 -15.01 10.54 5.70
CA ILE A 152 -13.93 9.84 6.42
C ILE A 152 -13.54 10.64 7.67
N TRP A 153 -13.37 11.95 7.54
CA TRP A 153 -13.05 12.83 8.66
C TRP A 153 -14.15 12.88 9.71
N ALA A 154 -15.41 12.97 9.29
CA ALA A 154 -16.56 12.92 10.19
C ALA A 154 -16.64 11.58 10.93
N TYR A 155 -16.38 10.47 10.23
CA TYR A 155 -16.31 9.13 10.81
C TYR A 155 -15.20 9.05 11.87
N TRP A 156 -13.98 9.51 11.58
CA TRP A 156 -12.90 9.50 12.55
C TRP A 156 -13.24 10.31 13.79
N LYS A 157 -13.73 11.52 13.62
CA LYS A 157 -14.11 12.41 14.73
C LYS A 157 -15.15 11.76 15.65
N THR A 158 -16.10 11.03 15.09
CA THR A 158 -17.14 10.33 15.86
C THR A 158 -16.70 9.00 16.44
N SER A 159 -15.85 8.25 15.73
CA SER A 159 -15.40 6.93 16.15
C SER A 159 -14.36 6.98 17.26
N TRP A 160 -13.45 7.95 17.21
CA TRP A 160 -12.43 8.13 18.26
C TRP A 160 -13.06 8.53 19.61
N SER A 161 -14.22 9.20 19.60
CA SER A 161 -14.94 9.55 20.82
C SER A 161 -15.72 8.38 21.43
N LYS A 162 -15.98 7.29 20.69
CA LYS A 162 -16.85 6.17 21.08
C LYS A 162 -16.18 4.79 21.14
N PHE A 163 -14.87 4.72 21.03
CA PHE A 163 -14.00 3.52 21.14
C PHE A 163 -14.24 2.39 20.14
N MET A 164 -15.40 2.28 19.48
CA MET A 164 -15.66 1.41 18.32
C MET A 164 -16.88 1.90 17.53
N PRO A 165 -16.78 2.06 16.20
CA PRO A 165 -17.93 2.36 15.37
C PRO A 165 -18.87 1.16 15.36
N LYS A 166 -20.18 1.43 15.51
CA LYS A 166 -21.18 0.37 15.34
C LYS A 166 -21.45 0.15 13.86
N PRO A 167 -21.41 -1.09 13.38
CA PRO A 167 -21.82 -1.39 12.02
C PRO A 167 -23.30 -1.05 11.82
N VAL A 168 -23.69 -0.80 10.57
CA VAL A 168 -25.11 -0.58 10.22
C VAL A 168 -25.95 -1.82 10.56
N GLU A 169 -27.26 -1.62 10.79
CA GLU A 169 -28.17 -2.71 11.27
C GLU A 169 -28.15 -3.96 10.37
N ASN A 170 -27.99 -3.79 9.06
CA ASN A 170 -27.99 -4.88 8.09
C ASN A 170 -26.57 -5.45 7.80
N TRP A 171 -25.62 -5.31 8.72
CA TRP A 171 -24.22 -5.70 8.52
C TRP A 171 -24.03 -7.16 8.08
N LYS A 172 -24.87 -8.11 8.54
CA LYS A 172 -24.80 -9.51 8.12
C LYS A 172 -25.12 -9.69 6.64
N THR A 173 -26.07 -8.92 6.11
CA THR A 173 -26.41 -8.91 4.68
C THR A 173 -25.31 -8.30 3.85
N ILE A 174 -24.68 -7.22 4.35
CA ILE A 174 -23.51 -6.60 3.73
C ILE A 174 -22.37 -7.60 3.65
N LEU A 175 -22.04 -8.26 4.76
CA LEU A 175 -20.95 -9.26 4.80
C LEU A 175 -21.17 -10.37 3.77
N ARG A 176 -22.37 -10.98 3.75
CA ARG A 176 -22.73 -12.01 2.76
C ARG A 176 -22.63 -11.51 1.32
N GLY A 177 -23.07 -10.28 1.06
CA GLY A 177 -23.00 -9.66 -0.27
C GLY A 177 -21.57 -9.31 -0.70
N TRP A 178 -20.62 -9.15 0.23
CA TRP A 178 -19.22 -8.88 -0.06
C TRP A 178 -18.35 -10.14 -0.20
N THR A 179 -18.79 -11.28 0.35
CA THR A 179 -18.00 -12.53 0.31
C THR A 179 -17.47 -12.86 -1.09
N PRO A 180 -18.27 -12.85 -2.18
CA PRO A 180 -17.75 -13.14 -3.51
C PRO A 180 -16.72 -12.11 -3.99
N ALA A 181 -16.94 -10.83 -3.73
CA ALA A 181 -16.02 -9.77 -4.16
C ALA A 181 -14.70 -9.83 -3.39
N LEU A 182 -14.74 -10.13 -2.08
CA LEU A 182 -13.54 -10.32 -1.27
C LEU A 182 -12.77 -11.58 -1.70
N SER A 183 -13.46 -12.68 -2.03
CA SER A 183 -12.81 -13.90 -2.53
C SER A 183 -12.12 -13.66 -3.88
N ILE A 184 -12.78 -13.01 -4.83
CA ILE A 184 -12.17 -12.64 -6.11
C ILE A 184 -10.99 -11.68 -5.88
N GLY A 185 -11.15 -10.68 -5.03
CA GLY A 185 -10.08 -9.75 -4.66
C GLY A 185 -8.88 -10.47 -4.06
N ALA A 186 -9.10 -11.44 -3.16
CA ALA A 186 -8.03 -12.25 -2.58
C ALA A 186 -7.27 -13.06 -3.63
N ILE A 187 -7.97 -13.66 -4.60
CA ILE A 187 -7.33 -14.40 -5.71
C ILE A 187 -6.47 -13.46 -6.58
N ILE A 188 -7.00 -12.28 -6.92
CA ILE A 188 -6.25 -11.29 -7.71
C ILE A 188 -5.01 -10.82 -6.93
N LEU A 189 -5.16 -10.49 -5.64
CA LEU A 189 -4.04 -10.08 -4.79
C LEU A 189 -2.98 -11.17 -4.67
N ALA A 190 -3.39 -12.42 -4.48
CA ALA A 190 -2.45 -13.56 -4.44
C ALA A 190 -1.68 -13.70 -5.76
N GLY A 191 -2.36 -13.58 -6.90
CA GLY A 191 -1.72 -13.60 -8.22
C GLY A 191 -0.71 -12.46 -8.40
N LEU A 192 -1.06 -11.24 -7.98
CA LEU A 192 -0.16 -10.08 -8.02
C LEU A 192 1.06 -10.27 -7.11
N LEU A 193 0.88 -10.78 -5.90
CA LEU A 193 1.97 -11.04 -4.96
C LEU A 193 2.96 -12.06 -5.50
N ILE A 194 2.46 -13.16 -6.10
CA ILE A 194 3.30 -14.17 -6.74
C ILE A 194 4.05 -13.56 -7.93
N PHE A 195 3.36 -12.75 -8.76
CA PHE A 195 3.99 -12.08 -9.89
C PHE A 195 5.09 -11.12 -9.43
N VAL A 196 4.84 -10.28 -8.44
CA VAL A 196 5.83 -9.34 -7.89
C VAL A 196 7.04 -10.07 -7.35
N ALA A 197 6.83 -11.10 -6.51
CA ALA A 197 7.92 -11.88 -5.92
C ALA A 197 8.74 -12.61 -7.00
N TRP A 198 8.07 -13.17 -8.01
CA TRP A 198 8.74 -13.82 -9.13
C TRP A 198 9.55 -12.82 -9.94
N PHE A 199 8.96 -11.67 -10.27
CA PHE A 199 9.61 -10.63 -11.06
C PHE A 199 10.83 -10.05 -10.33
N GLU A 200 10.75 -9.82 -9.02
CA GLU A 200 11.85 -9.34 -8.19
C GLU A 200 12.98 -10.37 -8.07
N THR A 201 12.64 -11.66 -8.09
CA THR A 201 13.62 -12.75 -7.96
C THR A 201 14.30 -13.11 -9.29
N TYR A 202 13.55 -13.12 -10.38
CA TYR A 202 13.98 -13.69 -11.67
C TYR A 202 13.90 -12.72 -12.85
N GLY A 203 13.33 -11.52 -12.69
CA GLY A 203 13.08 -10.57 -13.77
C GLY A 203 14.27 -9.66 -14.14
N TYR A 204 15.42 -9.81 -13.47
CA TYR A 204 16.64 -9.03 -13.70
C TYR A 204 17.74 -9.85 -14.35
#